data_0c8cf9e24988a655c68ce6bff4d6efa3
#
_entry.id   0c8cf9e24988a655c68ce6bff4d6efa3
#
_cell.length_a   1.000
_cell.length_b   1.000
_cell.length_c   1.000
_cell.angle_alpha   90.00
_cell.angle_beta   90.00
_cell.angle_gamma   90.00
#
_symmetry.space_group_name_H-M   'P 1'
#
loop_
_entity.id
_entity.type
_entity.pdbx_description
1 polymer ?
#
loop_
_entity_poly.entity_id
_entity_poly.type
_entity_poly.pdbx_seq_one_letter_code
_entity_poly.pdbx_strand_id
1 'polypeptide(L)'
;AVVARREKCFVVGSESLGDTLCSTPTLKKISNSYGEKFCVATHVPEIFSNNPYVKKVVDIKSFNKNKYDIFETCWSVGKQNSRGIEKKHNVIDIRQFHAIDLGFNLLPEEMECEFYPAPYEDLKLPSNYVCVHPVQTWGSRTWAKEKWEQLINKLTKQGIRVVLLGQDS
;
A
#
# COMPACT_ATOMS: atom_id res chain seq x y z
N ALA A 1 26.55 -16.81 -26.26
CA ALA A 1 25.96 -15.50 -25.96
C ALA A 1 25.37 -15.56 -24.56
N VAL A 2 25.87 -14.76 -23.62
CA VAL A 2 25.28 -14.62 -22.28
C VAL A 2 23.96 -13.86 -22.47
N VAL A 3 22.84 -14.54 -22.32
CA VAL A 3 21.54 -13.88 -22.28
C VAL A 3 21.53 -12.99 -21.06
N ALA A 4 21.48 -11.69 -21.26
CA ALA A 4 21.39 -10.74 -20.16
C ALA A 4 20.15 -11.07 -19.32
N ARG A 5 20.35 -11.39 -18.04
CA ARG A 5 19.25 -11.69 -17.10
C ARG A 5 18.38 -10.45 -16.96
N ARG A 6 17.09 -10.58 -17.23
CA ARG A 6 16.14 -9.48 -17.05
C ARG A 6 16.05 -9.09 -15.57
N GLU A 7 15.84 -7.81 -15.30
CA GLU A 7 15.56 -7.36 -13.93
C GLU A 7 14.18 -7.84 -13.50
N LYS A 8 14.07 -8.28 -12.25
CA LYS A 8 12.77 -8.64 -11.68
C LYS A 8 11.98 -7.40 -11.27
N CYS A 9 10.71 -7.38 -11.60
CA CYS A 9 9.82 -6.29 -11.26
C CYS A 9 8.54 -6.78 -10.59
N PHE A 10 8.31 -6.28 -9.38
CA PHE A 10 7.08 -6.45 -8.64
C PHE A 10 6.09 -5.37 -9.06
N VAL A 11 4.93 -5.78 -9.55
CA VAL A 11 3.92 -4.87 -10.11
C VAL A 11 2.70 -4.83 -9.22
N VAL A 12 2.37 -3.64 -8.71
CA VAL A 12 1.21 -3.38 -7.86
C VAL A 12 0.27 -2.44 -8.57
N GLY A 13 -0.81 -2.99 -9.13
CA GLY A 13 -1.77 -2.25 -9.95
C GLY A 13 -2.82 -1.45 -9.17
N SER A 14 -2.81 -1.49 -7.83
CA SER A 14 -3.75 -0.69 -7.03
C SER A 14 -3.35 0.78 -7.00
N GLU A 15 -4.35 1.67 -7.09
CA GLU A 15 -4.23 3.11 -6.84
C GLU A 15 -4.48 3.46 -5.37
N SER A 16 -4.95 2.50 -4.57
CA SER A 16 -5.21 2.66 -3.15
C SER A 16 -3.92 2.56 -2.34
N LEU A 17 -3.66 3.54 -1.49
CA LEU A 17 -2.52 3.57 -0.59
C LEU A 17 -2.53 2.38 0.36
N GLY A 18 -3.69 2.06 0.95
CA GLY A 18 -3.84 0.94 1.90
C GLY A 18 -3.58 -0.41 1.24
N ASP A 19 -4.15 -0.66 0.06
CA ASP A 19 -3.95 -1.91 -0.67
C ASP A 19 -2.49 -2.06 -1.11
N THR A 20 -1.87 -0.96 -1.56
CA THR A 20 -0.45 -0.93 -1.94
C THR A 20 0.44 -1.24 -0.75
N LEU A 21 0.15 -0.66 0.42
CA LEU A 21 0.88 -0.95 1.66
C LEU A 21 0.77 -2.44 2.04
N CYS A 22 -0.42 -3.03 1.88
CA CYS A 22 -0.65 -4.45 2.16
C CYS A 22 0.13 -5.41 1.24
N SER A 23 0.74 -4.93 0.15
CA SER A 23 1.60 -5.73 -0.72
C SER A 23 3.07 -5.80 -0.25
N THR A 24 3.48 -4.96 0.72
CA THR A 24 4.88 -4.89 1.18
C THR A 24 5.42 -6.18 1.81
N PRO A 25 4.63 -6.94 2.60
CA PRO A 25 5.09 -8.24 3.10
C PRO A 25 5.42 -9.23 1.98
N THR A 26 4.64 -9.22 0.91
CA THR A 26 4.88 -10.06 -0.27
C THR A 26 6.18 -9.67 -0.96
N LEU A 27 6.45 -8.37 -1.16
CA LEU A 27 7.70 -7.90 -1.71
C LEU A 27 8.90 -8.37 -0.88
N LYS A 28 8.84 -8.22 0.44
CA LYS A 28 9.87 -8.72 1.36
C LYS A 28 10.10 -10.22 1.19
N LYS A 29 9.02 -11.00 1.17
CA LYS A 29 9.06 -12.45 1.00
C LYS A 29 9.75 -12.86 -0.30
N ILE A 30 9.34 -12.32 -1.44
CA ILE A 30 9.92 -12.66 -2.73
C ILE A 30 11.36 -12.17 -2.84
N SER A 31 11.69 -10.98 -2.35
CA SER A 31 13.05 -10.46 -2.35
C SER A 31 14.00 -11.37 -1.58
N ASN A 32 13.60 -11.80 -0.38
CA ASN A 32 14.37 -12.74 0.43
C ASN A 32 14.50 -14.12 -0.26
N SER A 33 13.43 -14.62 -0.88
CA SER A 33 13.43 -15.92 -1.57
C SER A 33 14.35 -15.93 -2.79
N TYR A 34 14.49 -14.82 -3.49
CA TYR A 34 15.38 -14.69 -4.64
C TYR A 34 16.77 -14.15 -4.29
N GLY A 35 16.99 -13.67 -3.05
CA GLY A 35 18.25 -13.07 -2.61
C GLY A 35 18.62 -11.78 -3.35
N GLU A 36 17.63 -11.04 -3.88
CA GLU A 36 17.88 -9.81 -4.63
C GLU A 36 16.77 -8.78 -4.44
N LYS A 37 17.11 -7.51 -4.65
CA LYS A 37 16.13 -6.40 -4.65
C LYS A 37 15.38 -6.36 -5.96
N PHE A 38 14.10 -5.99 -5.88
CA PHE A 38 13.22 -5.89 -7.02
C PHE A 38 13.06 -4.43 -7.49
N CYS A 39 12.84 -4.25 -8.79
CA CYS A 39 12.16 -3.05 -9.25
C CYS A 39 10.70 -3.11 -8.81
N VAL A 40 10.06 -1.97 -8.57
CA VAL A 40 8.63 -1.91 -8.25
C VAL A 40 7.92 -0.97 -9.20
N ALA A 41 6.88 -1.46 -9.87
CA ALA A 41 6.00 -0.63 -10.70
C ALA A 41 4.67 -0.43 -9.97
N THR A 42 4.29 0.83 -9.70
CA THR A 42 3.13 1.17 -8.89
C THR A 42 2.56 2.54 -9.23
N HIS A 43 1.31 2.79 -8.84
CA HIS A 43 0.68 4.12 -8.83
C HIS A 43 1.01 4.93 -7.57
N VAL A 44 1.54 4.28 -6.52
CA VAL A 44 1.80 4.87 -5.19
C VAL A 44 3.28 4.69 -4.82
N PRO A 45 4.19 5.42 -5.49
CA PRO A 45 5.65 5.25 -5.33
C PRO A 45 6.14 5.52 -3.91
N GLU A 46 5.46 6.36 -3.15
CA GLU A 46 5.84 6.77 -1.79
C GLU A 46 5.96 5.58 -0.83
N ILE A 47 5.14 4.55 -1.02
CA ILE A 47 5.16 3.33 -0.20
C ILE A 47 6.49 2.58 -0.34
N PHE A 48 7.14 2.69 -1.49
CA PHE A 48 8.31 1.89 -1.82
C PHE A 48 9.61 2.67 -1.90
N SER A 49 9.58 4.00 -1.85
CA SER A 49 10.74 4.87 -2.17
C SER A 49 11.98 4.60 -1.32
N ASN A 50 11.81 4.24 -0.05
CA ASN A 50 12.91 3.94 0.88
C ASN A 50 12.91 2.48 1.34
N ASN A 51 12.14 1.61 0.70
CA ASN A 51 12.02 0.23 1.12
C ASN A 51 13.32 -0.54 0.81
N PRO A 52 13.93 -1.25 1.79
CA PRO A 52 15.22 -1.91 1.63
C PRO A 52 15.22 -3.05 0.59
N TYR A 53 14.05 -3.59 0.25
CA TYR A 53 13.87 -4.65 -0.74
C TYR A 53 13.70 -4.10 -2.16
N VAL A 54 13.65 -2.78 -2.32
CA VAL A 54 13.47 -2.10 -3.60
C VAL A 54 14.80 -1.63 -4.17
N LYS A 55 15.02 -1.96 -5.45
CA LYS A 55 16.15 -1.47 -6.24
C LYS A 55 15.84 -0.09 -6.84
N LYS A 56 14.65 0.03 -7.42
CA LYS A 56 14.11 1.29 -7.98
C LYS A 56 12.59 1.22 -8.08
N VAL A 57 11.95 2.36 -7.98
CA VAL A 57 10.51 2.51 -8.26
C VAL A 57 10.33 3.04 -9.69
N VAL A 58 9.34 2.52 -10.38
CA VAL A 58 8.99 2.87 -11.76
C VAL A 58 7.51 3.27 -11.80
N ASP A 59 7.22 4.35 -12.49
CA ASP A 59 5.82 4.74 -12.74
C ASP A 59 5.14 3.68 -13.62
N ILE A 60 4.05 3.12 -13.11
CA ILE A 60 3.30 2.06 -13.80
C ILE A 60 2.73 2.52 -15.15
N LYS A 61 2.47 3.83 -15.33
CA LYS A 61 1.96 4.40 -16.58
C LYS A 61 3.00 4.36 -17.70
N SER A 62 4.29 4.47 -17.34
CA SER A 62 5.40 4.41 -18.30
C SER A 62 6.10 3.05 -18.33
N PHE A 63 5.56 2.06 -17.61
CA PHE A 63 6.19 0.77 -17.40
C PHE A 63 6.16 -0.12 -18.66
N ASN A 64 7.35 -0.53 -19.13
CA ASN A 64 7.49 -1.46 -20.23
C ASN A 64 7.75 -2.89 -19.72
N LYS A 65 6.69 -3.71 -19.69
CA LYS A 65 6.72 -5.10 -19.21
C LYS A 65 7.79 -5.97 -19.91
N ASN A 66 8.10 -5.71 -21.17
CA ASN A 66 9.05 -6.53 -21.94
C ASN A 66 10.51 -6.46 -21.45
N LYS A 67 10.83 -5.47 -20.60
CA LYS A 67 12.18 -5.29 -20.05
C LYS A 67 12.42 -6.07 -18.75
N TYR A 68 11.39 -6.67 -18.18
CA TYR A 68 11.45 -7.27 -16.84
C TYR A 68 10.89 -8.69 -16.80
N ASP A 69 11.35 -9.45 -15.81
CA ASP A 69 10.65 -10.64 -15.32
C ASP A 69 9.59 -10.18 -14.33
N ILE A 70 8.32 -10.40 -14.66
CA ILE A 70 7.18 -9.78 -14.00
C ILE A 70 6.63 -10.62 -12.86
N PHE A 71 6.46 -10.00 -11.71
CA PHE A 71 5.76 -10.49 -10.52
C PHE A 71 4.57 -9.57 -10.26
N GLU A 72 3.46 -9.79 -10.95
CA GLU A 72 2.27 -8.93 -10.88
C GLU A 72 1.27 -9.47 -9.86
N THR A 73 0.97 -8.68 -8.85
CA THR A 73 -0.11 -8.98 -7.91
C THR A 73 -1.45 -8.49 -8.48
N CYS A 74 -2.46 -9.35 -8.40
CA CYS A 74 -3.80 -9.04 -8.90
C CYS A 74 -4.71 -8.58 -7.77
N TRP A 75 -4.49 -7.37 -7.28
CA TRP A 75 -5.49 -6.75 -6.43
C TRP A 75 -6.46 -5.90 -7.26
N SER A 76 -7.42 -6.56 -7.86
CA SER A 76 -8.66 -5.94 -8.34
C SER A 76 -9.75 -7.00 -8.36
N VAL A 77 -10.93 -6.65 -7.90
CA VAL A 77 -12.10 -7.55 -7.83
C VAL A 77 -12.36 -8.25 -9.17
N GLY A 78 -12.19 -7.57 -10.29
CA GLY A 78 -12.37 -8.14 -11.61
C GLY A 78 -11.33 -9.19 -12.03
N LYS A 79 -10.09 -9.07 -11.55
CA LYS A 79 -9.03 -10.05 -11.85
C LYS A 79 -9.03 -11.24 -10.88
N GLN A 80 -9.52 -11.04 -9.66
CA GLN A 80 -9.75 -12.12 -8.69
C GLN A 80 -10.73 -13.14 -9.26
N ASN A 81 -11.85 -12.67 -9.80
CA ASN A 81 -12.89 -13.52 -10.41
C ASN A 81 -12.35 -14.37 -11.55
N SER A 82 -11.45 -13.85 -12.39
CA SER A 82 -10.88 -14.57 -13.52
C SER A 82 -9.91 -15.69 -13.13
N ARG A 83 -9.35 -15.66 -11.91
CA ARG A 83 -8.40 -16.69 -11.41
C ARG A 83 -9.05 -17.73 -10.50
N GLY A 84 -10.35 -17.69 -10.30
CA GLY A 84 -11.09 -18.69 -9.50
C GLY A 84 -10.81 -18.68 -7.99
N ILE A 85 -10.11 -17.67 -7.50
CA ILE A 85 -9.71 -17.55 -6.09
C ILE A 85 -10.88 -17.12 -5.21
N GLU A 86 -11.86 -16.42 -5.79
CA GLU A 86 -12.94 -15.73 -5.07
C GLU A 86 -13.92 -16.64 -4.31
N LYS A 87 -14.22 -17.80 -4.83
CA LYS A 87 -15.32 -18.61 -4.27
C LYS A 87 -14.95 -19.47 -3.07
N LYS A 88 -13.67 -19.67 -2.81
CA LYS A 88 -13.20 -20.55 -1.72
C LYS A 88 -12.70 -19.82 -0.47
N HIS A 89 -12.48 -18.51 -0.53
CA HIS A 89 -11.66 -17.82 0.47
C HIS A 89 -12.25 -16.47 0.91
N ASN A 90 -13.52 -16.45 1.31
CA ASN A 90 -14.17 -15.22 1.83
C ASN A 90 -13.53 -14.62 3.09
N VAL A 91 -12.37 -15.09 3.52
CA VAL A 91 -11.71 -14.68 4.78
C VAL A 91 -10.17 -14.66 4.64
N ILE A 92 -9.62 -14.47 3.45
CA ILE A 92 -8.17 -14.32 3.34
C ILE A 92 -7.80 -12.86 3.58
N ASP A 93 -6.83 -12.64 4.48
CA ASP A 93 -6.20 -11.34 4.67
C ASP A 93 -5.60 -10.84 3.34
N ILE A 94 -5.80 -9.57 3.04
CA ILE A 94 -5.32 -8.95 1.79
C ILE A 94 -3.81 -9.13 1.59
N ARG A 95 -3.02 -9.10 2.66
CA ARG A 95 -1.57 -9.30 2.63
C ARG A 95 -1.21 -10.69 2.14
N GLN A 96 -1.90 -11.70 2.66
CA GLN A 96 -1.77 -13.09 2.25
C GLN A 96 -2.22 -13.28 0.80
N PHE A 97 -3.26 -12.56 0.39
CA PHE A 97 -3.76 -12.61 -0.97
C PHE A 97 -2.70 -12.21 -2.00
N HIS A 98 -1.97 -11.11 -1.76
CA HIS A 98 -0.87 -10.69 -2.63
C HIS A 98 0.21 -11.77 -2.79
N ALA A 99 0.51 -12.50 -1.71
CA ALA A 99 1.51 -13.56 -1.74
C ALA A 99 1.03 -14.81 -2.49
N ILE A 100 -0.19 -15.27 -2.22
CA ILE A 100 -0.78 -16.46 -2.87
C ILE A 100 -0.86 -16.27 -4.38
N ASP A 101 -1.17 -15.08 -4.83
CA ASP A 101 -1.26 -14.75 -6.26
C ASP A 101 0.07 -14.97 -7.00
N LEU A 102 1.18 -14.86 -6.28
CA LEU A 102 2.53 -15.13 -6.78
C LEU A 102 3.08 -16.52 -6.41
N GLY A 103 2.24 -17.39 -5.83
CA GLY A 103 2.63 -18.75 -5.44
C GLY A 103 3.38 -18.83 -4.11
N PHE A 104 3.28 -17.78 -3.25
CA PHE A 104 3.90 -17.75 -1.92
C PHE A 104 2.85 -17.82 -0.82
N ASN A 105 3.27 -18.26 0.36
CA ASN A 105 2.53 -18.15 1.61
C ASN A 105 3.31 -17.26 2.58
N LEU A 106 2.60 -16.37 3.28
CA LEU A 106 3.14 -15.62 4.40
C LEU A 106 2.79 -16.35 5.71
N LEU A 107 3.77 -16.52 6.57
CA LEU A 107 3.52 -16.91 7.95
C LEU A 107 2.93 -15.70 8.71
N PRO A 108 2.20 -15.91 9.83
CA PRO A 108 1.62 -14.81 10.59
C PRO A 108 2.62 -13.71 10.95
N GLU A 109 3.85 -14.07 11.32
CA GLU A 109 4.95 -13.16 11.65
C GLU A 109 5.53 -12.42 10.43
N GLU A 110 5.26 -12.90 9.22
CA GLU A 110 5.69 -12.28 7.97
C GLU A 110 4.64 -11.29 7.41
N MET A 111 3.47 -11.17 8.05
CA MET A 111 2.34 -10.36 7.54
C MET A 111 2.41 -8.89 7.96
N GLU A 112 3.45 -8.46 8.66
CA GLU A 112 3.60 -7.06 9.04
C GLU A 112 3.87 -6.19 7.81
N CYS A 113 3.04 -5.15 7.62
CA CYS A 113 3.25 -4.16 6.59
C CYS A 113 4.40 -3.23 6.97
N GLU A 114 5.31 -2.99 6.04
CA GLU A 114 6.47 -2.15 6.27
C GLU A 114 6.38 -0.85 5.46
N PHE A 115 6.56 0.26 6.14
CA PHE A 115 6.66 1.57 5.52
C PHE A 115 7.92 2.29 6.02
N TYR A 116 8.71 2.79 5.08
CA TYR A 116 9.96 3.49 5.33
C TYR A 116 9.80 4.94 4.84
N PRO A 117 9.33 5.86 5.72
CA PRO A 117 9.09 7.23 5.32
C PRO A 117 10.37 7.93 4.87
N ALA A 118 10.25 8.86 3.94
CA ALA A 118 11.33 9.81 3.67
C ALA A 118 11.57 10.69 4.90
N PRO A 119 12.77 11.25 5.06
CA PRO A 119 12.97 12.32 6.04
C PRO A 119 11.92 13.41 5.83
N TYR A 120 11.24 13.81 6.88
CA TYR A 120 10.22 14.85 6.86
C TYR A 120 10.67 16.03 7.70
N GLU A 121 10.20 17.21 7.32
CA GLU A 121 10.36 18.38 8.18
C GLU A 121 9.59 18.19 9.48
N ASP A 122 10.20 18.59 10.59
CA ASP A 122 9.56 18.50 11.89
C ASP A 122 8.31 19.40 11.91
N LEU A 123 7.17 18.77 11.75
CA LEU A 123 5.89 19.44 11.89
C LEU A 123 5.77 19.84 13.37
N LYS A 124 5.79 21.13 13.66
CA LYS A 124 5.58 21.68 15.01
C LYS A 124 4.16 21.36 15.51
N LEU A 125 3.93 20.10 15.77
CA LEU A 125 2.64 19.62 16.25
C LEU A 125 2.49 19.91 17.76
N PRO A 126 1.26 20.11 18.24
CA PRO A 126 0.99 20.25 19.67
C PRO A 126 1.42 18.99 20.43
N SER A 127 1.81 19.14 21.71
CA SER A 127 2.22 17.99 22.56
C SER A 127 1.12 16.96 22.77
N ASN A 128 -0.15 17.40 22.81
CA ASN A 128 -1.33 16.54 22.95
C ASN A 128 -2.37 16.93 21.90
N TYR A 129 -2.71 16.00 21.01
CA TYR A 129 -3.69 16.23 19.97
C TYR A 129 -4.38 14.95 19.53
N VAL A 130 -5.50 15.09 18.84
CA VAL A 130 -6.21 14.02 18.15
C VAL A 130 -6.14 14.28 16.66
N CYS A 131 -5.72 13.28 15.90
CA CYS A 131 -5.80 13.32 14.44
C CYS A 131 -7.22 12.97 13.98
N VAL A 132 -7.76 13.77 13.08
CA VAL A 132 -9.06 13.54 12.43
C VAL A 132 -8.86 13.51 10.92
N HIS A 133 -9.31 12.42 10.27
CA HIS A 133 -9.26 12.25 8.83
C HIS A 133 -10.69 12.20 8.27
N PRO A 134 -11.31 13.34 7.95
CA PRO A 134 -12.72 13.41 7.58
C PRO A 134 -13.02 13.03 6.14
N VAL A 135 -11.99 12.99 5.29
CA VAL A 135 -12.13 12.72 3.85
C VAL A 135 -12.10 11.23 3.56
N GLN A 136 -13.08 10.74 2.80
CA GLN A 136 -13.20 9.36 2.38
C GLN A 136 -13.47 9.30 0.88
N THR A 137 -12.88 8.33 0.21
CA THR A 137 -13.10 8.08 -1.23
C THR A 137 -14.45 7.45 -1.54
N TRP A 138 -15.13 6.86 -0.53
CA TRP A 138 -16.38 6.12 -0.69
C TRP A 138 -17.50 6.78 0.10
N GLY A 139 -18.57 7.18 -0.57
CA GLY A 139 -19.73 7.83 0.08
C GLY A 139 -20.31 7.02 1.23
N SER A 140 -20.33 5.69 1.13
CA SER A 140 -20.81 4.81 2.21
C SER A 140 -19.93 4.81 3.46
N ARG A 141 -18.71 5.32 3.39
CA ARG A 141 -17.77 5.42 4.51
C ARG A 141 -17.59 6.89 4.96
N THR A 142 -18.29 7.81 4.32
CA THR A 142 -18.17 9.24 4.60
C THR A 142 -19.18 9.64 5.66
N TRP A 143 -18.69 10.20 6.76
CA TRP A 143 -19.56 10.80 7.76
C TRP A 143 -19.94 12.20 7.33
N ALA A 144 -21.17 12.65 7.61
CA ALA A 144 -21.65 13.99 7.20
C ALA A 144 -20.76 15.11 7.79
N LYS A 145 -20.49 16.14 7.01
CA LYS A 145 -19.61 17.26 7.39
C LYS A 145 -20.01 17.87 8.73
N GLU A 146 -21.32 18.07 8.92
CA GLU A 146 -21.89 18.67 10.12
C GLU A 146 -21.58 17.85 11.38
N LYS A 147 -21.49 16.52 11.24
CA LYS A 147 -21.15 15.63 12.36
C LYS A 147 -19.67 15.72 12.70
N TRP A 148 -18.80 15.84 11.69
CA TRP A 148 -17.38 16.10 11.89
C TRP A 148 -17.15 17.44 12.61
N GLU A 149 -17.84 18.50 12.18
CA GLU A 149 -17.78 19.81 12.82
C GLU A 149 -18.24 19.76 14.28
N GLN A 150 -19.34 19.05 14.56
CA GLN A 150 -19.82 18.83 15.94
C GLN A 150 -18.80 18.09 16.81
N LEU A 151 -18.16 17.04 16.29
CA LEU A 151 -17.12 16.31 17.00
C LEU A 151 -15.92 17.19 17.32
N ILE A 152 -15.41 17.88 16.29
CA ILE A 152 -14.25 18.77 16.43
C ILE A 152 -14.53 19.87 17.47
N ASN A 153 -15.72 20.49 17.39
CA ASN A 153 -16.13 21.51 18.34
C ASN A 153 -16.23 20.98 19.79
N LYS A 154 -16.72 19.75 19.97
CA LYS A 154 -16.75 19.11 21.31
C LYS A 154 -15.35 18.87 21.84
N LEU A 155 -14.45 18.35 21.03
CA LEU A 155 -13.05 18.10 21.42
C LEU A 155 -12.36 19.41 21.82
N THR A 156 -12.50 20.43 20.99
CA THR A 156 -11.88 21.74 21.22
C THR A 156 -12.42 22.41 22.48
N LYS A 157 -13.74 22.33 22.74
CA LYS A 157 -14.35 22.83 23.97
C LYS A 157 -13.81 22.12 25.23
N GLN A 158 -13.34 20.90 25.11
CA GLN A 158 -12.68 20.15 26.20
C GLN A 158 -11.17 20.44 26.28
N GLY A 159 -10.65 21.39 25.52
CA GLY A 159 -9.22 21.72 25.47
C GLY A 159 -8.37 20.75 24.69
N ILE A 160 -8.99 19.83 23.96
CA ILE A 160 -8.27 18.85 23.11
C ILE A 160 -7.98 19.52 21.77
N ARG A 161 -6.70 19.54 21.39
CA ARG A 161 -6.27 20.04 20.07
C ARG A 161 -6.57 19.01 18.99
N VAL A 162 -7.02 19.48 17.83
CA VAL A 162 -7.36 18.61 16.69
C VAL A 162 -6.45 18.95 15.53
N VAL A 163 -5.85 17.94 14.94
CA VAL A 163 -5.07 18.00 13.69
C VAL A 163 -5.86 17.31 12.60
N LEU A 164 -6.19 18.04 11.54
CA LEU A 164 -6.88 17.49 10.37
C LEU A 164 -5.86 16.85 9.43
N LEU A 165 -6.16 15.62 9.00
CA LEU A 165 -5.41 14.91 7.99
C LEU A 165 -6.22 14.83 6.71
N GLY A 166 -5.57 15.02 5.56
CA GLY A 166 -6.19 14.95 4.25
C GLY A 166 -5.54 15.90 3.27
N GLN A 167 -5.98 15.81 2.02
CA GLN A 167 -5.63 16.79 1.00
C GLN A 167 -6.73 17.86 0.94
N ASP A 168 -6.34 19.11 0.76
CA ASP A 168 -7.28 20.17 0.42
C ASP A 168 -7.93 19.83 -0.93
N SER A 169 -9.26 19.75 -0.94
CA SER A 169 -10.08 19.48 -2.13
C SER A 169 -10.46 20.78 -2.81
#